data_7f55e03777db19c906a222f0c667fa5c
#
_entry.id   7f55e03777db19c906a222f0c667fa5c
#
_cell.length_a   1.000
_cell.length_b   1.000
_cell.length_c   1.000
_cell.angle_alpha   90.00
_cell.angle_beta   90.00
_cell.angle_gamma   90.00
#
_symmetry.space_group_name_H-M   'P 1'
#
loop_
_entity.id
_entity.type
_entity.pdbx_description
1 polymer ?
#
loop_
_entity_poly.entity_id
_entity_poly.type
_entity_poly.pdbx_seq_one_letter_code
_entity_poly.pdbx_strand_id
1 'polypeptide(L)'
;MAESLNQNISTETEVSPGPSLKPKEKKPKEKNRRKLRFFFLATGALFIGVATRGIYTRNTWTAKLQQRTNQAAEMVVQVIHPEKAVGMIHLQLPGQVMPYTDAPIFAQTSGYLKKWYFDIGAEVKAGAVLAEIDTPEVDQQLAQAQAQLKVAEAARNLAEVTYTRDQTLFKTNVIAAQDFDTAADNYAGSRSTVIVDQAIVNRLEALEAFNIVRAPFDGIVTARNTDIGAFVPLGSGT
;
A
#
# COMPACT_ATOMS: atom_id res chain seq x y z
N MET A 1 -17.96 0.66 -38.14
CA MET A 1 -19.19 1.41 -37.81
C MET A 1 -18.75 2.46 -36.85
N ALA A 2 -18.57 3.59 -37.35
CA ALA A 2 -19.33 4.84 -37.35
C ALA A 2 -18.88 5.66 -36.16
N GLU A 3 -18.10 6.71 -36.41
CA GLU A 3 -18.48 8.06 -36.84
C GLU A 3 -18.93 8.91 -35.65
N SER A 4 -18.19 9.91 -35.38
CA SER A 4 -18.26 11.34 -35.73
C SER A 4 -18.76 12.18 -34.55
N LEU A 5 -18.21 13.34 -34.32
CA LEU A 5 -18.43 14.74 -34.66
C LEU A 5 -17.69 15.60 -33.62
N ASN A 6 -16.71 16.42 -33.89
CA ASN A 6 -16.59 17.69 -34.61
C ASN A 6 -17.66 18.74 -34.23
N GLN A 7 -17.20 19.85 -33.69
CA GLN A 7 -17.58 21.26 -33.89
C GLN A 7 -17.02 22.08 -32.74
N ASN A 8 -15.99 22.93 -32.92
CA ASN A 8 -15.99 24.21 -33.60
C ASN A 8 -16.96 25.25 -32.99
N ILE A 9 -16.48 26.21 -32.24
CA ILE A 9 -17.04 27.56 -32.16
C ILE A 9 -15.91 28.56 -31.96
N SER A 10 -15.67 29.30 -33.06
CA SER A 10 -15.03 30.57 -33.09
C SER A 10 -16.03 31.64 -32.61
N THR A 11 -15.58 32.58 -31.81
CA THR A 11 -16.26 33.85 -31.65
C THR A 11 -15.27 34.96 -31.74
N GLU A 12 -15.26 35.56 -32.93
CA GLU A 12 -14.80 36.94 -33.17
C GLU A 12 -15.68 37.89 -32.36
N THR A 13 -15.04 38.86 -31.74
CA THR A 13 -15.73 40.05 -31.29
C THR A 13 -14.99 41.28 -31.86
N GLU A 14 -15.60 41.78 -32.85
CA GLU A 14 -15.40 43.07 -33.49
C GLU A 14 -15.65 44.21 -32.47
N VAL A 15 -14.73 45.19 -32.39
CA VAL A 15 -15.01 46.47 -31.74
C VAL A 15 -14.61 47.58 -32.71
N SER A 16 -15.67 48.27 -33.11
CA SER A 16 -15.78 49.45 -33.98
C SER A 16 -15.09 50.70 -33.44
N PRO A 17 -14.71 51.64 -34.33
CA PRO A 17 -13.92 52.82 -34.00
C PRO A 17 -14.76 54.08 -33.77
N GLY A 18 -14.27 54.94 -32.94
CA GLY A 18 -14.76 56.32 -32.89
C GLY A 18 -13.90 57.21 -32.01
N PRO A 19 -14.05 58.51 -32.10
CA PRO A 19 -13.84 59.36 -33.25
C PRO A 19 -12.61 60.32 -33.10
N SER A 20 -12.24 60.86 -34.24
CA SER A 20 -11.23 61.90 -34.46
C SER A 20 -11.45 63.19 -33.66
N LEU A 21 -10.38 63.75 -33.10
CA LEU A 21 -10.28 65.17 -32.79
C LEU A 21 -8.98 65.73 -33.36
N LYS A 22 -9.18 66.75 -34.15
CA LYS A 22 -8.16 67.51 -34.93
C LYS A 22 -7.24 68.31 -34.04
N PRO A 23 -6.05 68.65 -34.54
CA PRO A 23 -5.00 69.36 -33.81
C PRO A 23 -5.16 70.88 -33.84
N LYS A 24 -4.85 71.49 -32.73
CA LYS A 24 -4.63 72.94 -32.67
C LYS A 24 -3.15 73.24 -32.88
N GLU A 25 -2.92 73.94 -33.99
CA GLU A 25 -1.71 74.60 -34.41
C GLU A 25 -1.34 75.73 -33.43
N LYS A 26 -0.13 75.73 -32.88
CA LYS A 26 0.50 76.90 -32.28
C LYS A 26 1.92 77.05 -32.82
N LYS A 27 2.12 78.22 -33.43
CA LYS A 27 3.33 78.68 -34.08
C LYS A 27 4.55 78.75 -33.15
N PRO A 28 5.75 78.76 -33.74
CA PRO A 28 7.02 78.63 -33.03
C PRO A 28 7.57 79.94 -32.49
N LYS A 29 8.13 79.88 -31.26
CA LYS A 29 9.04 80.94 -30.79
C LYS A 29 10.47 80.50 -31.01
N GLU A 30 11.07 81.20 -31.94
CA GLU A 30 12.47 81.18 -32.30
C GLU A 30 13.32 81.83 -31.19
N LYS A 31 13.97 80.97 -30.32
CA LYS A 31 15.14 81.41 -29.54
C LYS A 31 15.68 80.22 -28.73
N ASN A 32 16.60 79.43 -29.31
CA ASN A 32 17.64 78.73 -28.57
C ASN A 32 18.40 77.68 -29.44
N ARG A 33 18.59 78.01 -30.73
CA ARG A 33 19.35 77.10 -31.63
C ARG A 33 20.84 76.94 -31.27
N ARG A 34 21.43 77.84 -30.50
CA ARG A 34 22.83 77.69 -30.07
C ARG A 34 23.00 76.78 -28.84
N LYS A 35 22.13 76.85 -27.88
CA LYS A 35 22.21 75.97 -26.67
C LYS A 35 21.84 74.53 -26.98
N LEU A 36 20.96 74.31 -27.96
CA LEU A 36 20.57 72.96 -28.37
C LEU A 36 21.72 72.28 -29.14
N ARG A 37 22.50 72.97 -29.90
CA ARG A 37 23.69 72.40 -30.60
C ARG A 37 24.79 71.96 -29.62
N PHE A 38 25.02 72.73 -28.54
CA PHE A 38 25.97 72.33 -27.48
C PHE A 38 25.47 71.14 -26.70
N PHE A 39 24.16 71.04 -26.48
CA PHE A 39 23.59 69.89 -25.78
C PHE A 39 23.71 68.61 -26.61
N PHE A 40 23.45 68.68 -27.89
CA PHE A 40 23.64 67.48 -28.79
C PHE A 40 25.13 67.14 -28.97
N LEU A 41 26.04 68.06 -28.96
CA LEU A 41 27.48 67.77 -29.00
C LEU A 41 27.97 67.15 -27.69
N ALA A 42 27.47 67.59 -26.53
CA ALA A 42 27.84 67.05 -25.25
C ALA A 42 27.26 65.62 -25.03
N THR A 43 26.01 65.38 -25.47
CA THR A 43 25.41 64.04 -25.45
C THR A 43 26.07 63.10 -26.45
N GLY A 44 26.46 63.54 -27.59
CA GLY A 44 27.22 62.79 -28.60
C GLY A 44 28.61 62.38 -28.09
N ALA A 45 29.33 63.29 -27.45
CA ALA A 45 30.65 63.04 -26.87
C ALA A 45 30.54 62.03 -25.68
N LEU A 46 29.49 62.13 -24.87
CA LEU A 46 29.23 61.19 -23.79
C LEU A 46 28.92 59.78 -24.34
N PHE A 47 28.14 59.70 -25.41
CA PHE A 47 27.82 58.40 -26.04
C PHE A 47 29.05 57.77 -26.70
N ILE A 48 29.91 58.54 -27.34
CA ILE A 48 31.17 58.06 -27.90
C ILE A 48 32.11 57.61 -26.78
N GLY A 49 32.17 58.32 -25.66
CA GLY A 49 32.96 57.90 -24.47
C GLY A 49 32.51 56.63 -23.88
N VAL A 50 31.18 56.37 -23.76
CA VAL A 50 30.61 55.12 -23.26
C VAL A 50 30.85 53.98 -24.26
N ALA A 51 30.70 54.25 -25.56
CA ALA A 51 30.95 53.25 -26.59
C ALA A 51 32.42 52.83 -26.67
N THR A 52 33.35 53.79 -26.63
CA THR A 52 34.80 53.48 -26.61
C THR A 52 35.20 52.72 -25.35
N ARG A 53 34.64 53.11 -24.18
CA ARG A 53 34.87 52.37 -22.93
C ARG A 53 34.29 50.93 -23.00
N GLY A 54 33.12 50.77 -23.63
CA GLY A 54 32.50 49.46 -23.84
C GLY A 54 33.33 48.57 -24.75
N ILE A 55 33.89 49.10 -25.81
CA ILE A 55 34.77 48.37 -26.75
C ILE A 55 36.08 48.00 -26.07
N TYR A 56 36.65 48.91 -25.28
CA TYR A 56 37.90 48.66 -24.57
C TYR A 56 37.77 47.61 -23.50
N THR A 57 36.69 47.62 -22.71
CA THR A 57 36.42 46.61 -21.72
C THR A 57 36.14 45.25 -22.35
N ARG A 58 35.44 45.22 -23.48
CA ARG A 58 35.14 44.00 -24.21
C ARG A 58 36.41 43.30 -24.74
N ASN A 59 37.34 44.06 -25.29
CA ASN A 59 38.62 43.51 -25.78
C ASN A 59 39.50 42.94 -24.65
N THR A 60 39.52 43.58 -23.47
CA THR A 60 40.30 43.08 -22.33
C THR A 60 39.67 41.84 -21.67
N TRP A 61 38.35 41.71 -21.75
CA TRP A 61 37.63 40.53 -21.26
C TRP A 61 37.82 39.30 -22.16
N THR A 62 37.80 39.52 -23.51
CA THR A 62 38.05 38.42 -24.46
C THR A 62 39.47 37.89 -24.35
N ALA A 63 40.47 38.78 -24.18
CA ALA A 63 41.88 38.36 -23.98
C ALA A 63 42.05 37.55 -22.67
N LYS A 64 41.41 37.96 -21.55
CA LYS A 64 41.44 37.23 -20.28
C LYS A 64 40.69 35.90 -20.35
N LEU A 65 39.59 35.83 -21.09
CA LEU A 65 38.88 34.58 -21.32
C LEU A 65 39.69 33.60 -22.14
N GLN A 66 40.34 34.09 -23.21
CA GLN A 66 41.20 33.27 -24.07
C GLN A 66 42.39 32.68 -23.29
N GLN A 67 42.99 33.50 -22.41
CA GLN A 67 44.06 33.05 -21.55
C GLN A 67 43.60 31.95 -20.53
N ARG A 68 42.41 32.12 -19.97
CA ARG A 68 41.80 31.11 -19.06
C ARG A 68 41.39 29.87 -19.82
N THR A 69 40.88 30.00 -21.02
CA THR A 69 40.50 28.85 -21.86
C THR A 69 41.73 28.06 -22.31
N ASN A 70 42.82 28.73 -22.64
CA ASN A 70 44.06 28.05 -23.00
C ASN A 70 44.70 27.36 -21.79
N GLN A 71 44.62 27.94 -20.59
CA GLN A 71 45.07 27.31 -19.36
C GLN A 71 44.20 26.13 -18.93
N ALA A 72 42.89 26.20 -19.23
CA ALA A 72 41.97 25.08 -18.97
C ALA A 72 42.01 23.99 -20.05
N ALA A 73 42.55 24.34 -21.25
CA ALA A 73 42.72 23.37 -22.35
C ALA A 73 43.98 22.53 -22.25
N GLU A 74 44.89 22.87 -21.33
CA GLU A 74 45.97 21.92 -21.00
C GLU A 74 45.39 20.71 -20.28
N MET A 75 45.10 19.69 -21.06
CA MET A 75 44.74 18.39 -20.51
C MET A 75 45.89 17.88 -19.66
N VAL A 76 45.76 18.08 -18.35
CA VAL A 76 46.67 17.40 -17.41
C VAL A 76 46.31 15.94 -17.42
N VAL A 77 47.06 15.17 -18.16
CA VAL A 77 46.96 13.72 -18.16
C VAL A 77 47.78 13.19 -16.96
N GLN A 78 47.07 12.72 -15.95
CA GLN A 78 47.76 12.06 -14.84
C GLN A 78 48.20 10.69 -15.34
N VAL A 79 49.50 10.54 -15.56
CA VAL A 79 50.08 9.27 -15.97
C VAL A 79 50.44 8.50 -14.69
N ILE A 80 49.74 7.41 -14.47
CA ILE A 80 50.14 6.44 -13.43
C ILE A 80 51.04 5.38 -14.08
N HIS A 81 52.16 5.15 -13.45
CA HIS A 81 53.01 4.04 -13.86
C HIS A 81 52.34 2.75 -13.37
N PRO A 82 52.12 1.79 -14.23
CA PRO A 82 51.55 0.51 -13.80
C PRO A 82 52.54 -0.20 -12.87
N GLU A 83 52.18 -0.33 -11.63
CA GLU A 83 52.90 -1.23 -10.72
C GLU A 83 52.49 -2.68 -11.02
N LYS A 84 53.50 -3.56 -10.98
CA LYS A 84 53.27 -4.99 -11.19
C LYS A 84 52.32 -5.48 -10.11
N ALA A 85 51.07 -5.75 -10.46
CA ALA A 85 50.12 -6.32 -9.53
C ALA A 85 50.66 -7.66 -9.01
N VAL A 86 50.88 -7.74 -7.71
CA VAL A 86 51.20 -8.99 -7.04
C VAL A 86 49.96 -9.89 -7.20
N GLY A 87 50.10 -10.85 -8.04
CA GLY A 87 49.23 -11.89 -8.57
C GLY A 87 47.94 -12.36 -7.85
N MET A 88 47.24 -11.51 -7.10
CA MET A 88 45.89 -11.87 -6.65
C MET A 88 44.85 -11.13 -7.50
N ILE A 89 44.27 -11.88 -8.40
CA ILE A 89 43.09 -11.41 -9.12
C ILE A 89 41.88 -11.59 -8.19
N HIS A 90 41.38 -10.51 -7.63
CA HIS A 90 40.12 -10.54 -6.91
C HIS A 90 38.98 -10.58 -7.94
N LEU A 91 38.52 -11.79 -8.23
CA LEU A 91 37.35 -11.98 -9.05
C LEU A 91 36.08 -11.78 -8.17
N GLN A 92 35.41 -10.65 -8.34
CA GLN A 92 34.11 -10.44 -7.73
C GLN A 92 33.05 -11.13 -8.58
N LEU A 93 32.58 -12.25 -8.09
CA LEU A 93 31.45 -12.95 -8.70
C LEU A 93 30.17 -12.43 -8.10
N PRO A 94 29.22 -11.95 -8.92
CA PRO A 94 27.90 -11.61 -8.42
C PRO A 94 27.22 -12.89 -7.93
N GLY A 95 26.80 -12.92 -6.68
CA GLY A 95 26.03 -14.00 -6.08
C GLY A 95 24.72 -13.45 -5.53
N GLN A 96 23.66 -14.21 -5.66
CA GLN A 96 22.37 -13.94 -5.02
C GLN A 96 22.23 -14.87 -3.82
N VAL A 97 22.01 -14.30 -2.65
CA VAL A 97 21.70 -15.06 -1.45
C VAL A 97 20.19 -15.24 -1.41
N MET A 98 19.75 -16.47 -1.38
CA MET A 98 18.34 -16.82 -1.22
C MET A 98 18.15 -17.53 0.13
N PRO A 99 17.00 -17.34 0.79
CA PRO A 99 16.70 -18.07 2.01
C PRO A 99 16.57 -19.57 1.71
N TYR A 100 16.97 -20.43 2.66
CA TYR A 100 16.81 -21.88 2.55
C TYR A 100 15.32 -22.29 2.55
N THR A 101 14.51 -21.59 3.34
CA THR A 101 13.06 -21.77 3.40
C THR A 101 12.42 -20.39 3.27
N ASP A 102 11.55 -20.26 2.29
CA ASP A 102 10.69 -19.07 2.10
C ASP A 102 9.26 -19.60 1.91
N ALA A 103 8.38 -19.23 2.84
CA ALA A 103 7.01 -19.70 2.82
C ALA A 103 6.04 -18.57 3.15
N PRO A 104 5.11 -18.25 2.24
CA PRO A 104 4.03 -17.34 2.55
C PRO A 104 3.07 -17.99 3.56
N ILE A 105 2.71 -17.23 4.59
CA ILE A 105 1.76 -17.65 5.62
C ILE A 105 0.38 -17.15 5.21
N PHE A 106 -0.55 -18.10 5.06
CA PHE A 106 -1.93 -17.82 4.66
C PHE A 106 -2.87 -17.86 5.86
N ALA A 107 -3.85 -16.97 5.87
CA ALA A 107 -4.94 -17.05 6.82
C ALA A 107 -5.83 -18.27 6.50
N GLN A 108 -6.14 -19.05 7.53
CA GLN A 108 -7.00 -20.24 7.44
C GLN A 108 -8.46 -19.93 7.74
N THR A 109 -8.77 -18.68 8.11
CA THR A 109 -10.11 -18.16 8.35
C THR A 109 -10.24 -16.76 7.78
N SER A 110 -11.46 -16.35 7.42
CA SER A 110 -11.74 -14.99 6.99
C SER A 110 -12.10 -14.12 8.18
N GLY A 111 -11.61 -12.88 8.22
CA GLY A 111 -11.90 -11.96 9.30
C GLY A 111 -11.20 -10.64 9.14
N TYR A 112 -11.22 -9.81 10.17
CA TYR A 112 -10.52 -8.54 10.22
C TYR A 112 -9.24 -8.68 11.03
N LEU A 113 -8.12 -8.18 10.49
CA LEU A 113 -6.87 -8.20 11.23
C LEU A 113 -6.95 -7.29 12.45
N LYS A 114 -6.89 -7.88 13.64
CA LYS A 114 -6.99 -7.17 14.92
C LYS A 114 -5.63 -6.62 15.37
N LYS A 115 -4.58 -7.43 15.24
CA LYS A 115 -3.25 -7.07 15.73
C LYS A 115 -2.14 -7.88 15.08
N TRP A 116 -0.98 -7.22 14.85
CA TRP A 116 0.31 -7.84 14.60
C TRP A 116 1.14 -7.85 15.89
N TYR A 117 1.91 -8.90 16.12
CA TYR A 117 2.82 -9.03 17.25
C TYR A 117 4.28 -8.81 16.87
N PHE A 118 4.63 -9.03 15.61
CA PHE A 118 5.97 -8.86 15.06
C PHE A 118 5.93 -7.99 13.82
N ASP A 119 6.97 -7.18 13.62
CA ASP A 119 7.11 -6.35 12.45
C ASP A 119 8.15 -6.94 11.47
N ILE A 120 8.25 -6.33 10.27
CA ILE A 120 9.22 -6.72 9.24
C ILE A 120 10.65 -6.63 9.82
N GLY A 121 11.44 -7.68 9.60
CA GLY A 121 12.80 -7.81 10.13
C GLY A 121 12.89 -8.45 11.53
N ALA A 122 11.75 -8.72 12.20
CA ALA A 122 11.76 -9.38 13.50
C ALA A 122 12.04 -10.88 13.39
N GLU A 123 12.85 -11.40 14.31
CA GLU A 123 13.08 -12.84 14.47
C GLU A 123 11.92 -13.49 15.22
N VAL A 124 11.44 -14.58 14.69
CA VAL A 124 10.32 -15.36 15.26
C VAL A 124 10.70 -16.82 15.40
N LYS A 125 10.18 -17.47 16.44
CA LYS A 125 10.33 -18.90 16.66
C LYS A 125 9.11 -19.67 16.16
N ALA A 126 9.28 -20.92 15.81
CA ALA A 126 8.18 -21.83 15.48
C ALA A 126 7.11 -21.81 16.60
N GLY A 127 5.85 -21.67 16.21
CA GLY A 127 4.71 -21.54 17.11
C GLY A 127 4.46 -20.15 17.68
N ALA A 128 5.34 -19.16 17.44
CA ALA A 128 5.11 -17.77 17.86
C ALA A 128 3.84 -17.20 17.19
N VAL A 129 3.04 -16.45 17.96
CA VAL A 129 1.85 -15.79 17.44
C VAL A 129 2.27 -14.58 16.63
N LEU A 130 2.01 -14.61 15.32
CA LEU A 130 2.35 -13.51 14.40
C LEU A 130 1.24 -12.47 14.33
N ALA A 131 0.00 -12.93 14.23
CA ALA A 131 -1.16 -12.07 14.08
C ALA A 131 -2.39 -12.66 14.75
N GLU A 132 -3.35 -11.81 15.06
CA GLU A 132 -4.67 -12.14 15.57
C GLU A 132 -5.72 -11.58 14.61
N ILE A 133 -6.63 -12.43 14.17
CA ILE A 133 -7.74 -12.11 13.27
C ILE A 133 -9.03 -12.13 14.07
N ASP A 134 -9.82 -11.10 13.99
CA ASP A 134 -11.15 -11.02 14.58
C ASP A 134 -12.15 -11.70 13.64
N THR A 135 -12.84 -12.73 14.15
CA THR A 135 -13.73 -13.60 13.36
C THR A 135 -15.16 -13.61 13.92
N PRO A 136 -15.86 -12.47 13.96
CA PRO A 136 -17.15 -12.34 14.64
C PRO A 136 -18.21 -13.28 14.07
N GLU A 137 -18.12 -13.65 12.80
CA GLU A 137 -19.06 -14.59 12.19
C GLU A 137 -18.87 -16.00 12.73
N VAL A 138 -17.63 -16.48 12.86
CA VAL A 138 -17.32 -17.80 13.43
C VAL A 138 -17.73 -17.85 14.90
N ASP A 139 -17.46 -16.79 15.65
CA ASP A 139 -17.83 -16.70 17.07
C ASP A 139 -19.34 -16.81 17.28
N GLN A 140 -20.14 -16.13 16.44
CA GLN A 140 -21.60 -16.23 16.49
C GLN A 140 -22.10 -17.62 16.09
N GLN A 141 -21.51 -18.22 15.07
CA GLN A 141 -21.85 -19.58 14.66
C GLN A 141 -21.52 -20.60 15.77
N LEU A 142 -20.36 -20.44 16.44
CA LEU A 142 -19.97 -21.27 17.55
C LEU A 142 -20.93 -21.11 18.73
N ALA A 143 -21.29 -19.90 19.10
CA ALA A 143 -22.26 -19.63 20.15
C ALA A 143 -23.63 -20.28 19.86
N GLN A 144 -24.08 -20.19 18.59
CA GLN A 144 -25.33 -20.85 18.14
C GLN A 144 -25.21 -22.37 18.25
N ALA A 145 -24.12 -22.97 17.77
CA ALA A 145 -23.92 -24.43 17.85
C ALA A 145 -23.84 -24.94 19.28
N GLN A 146 -23.16 -24.21 20.18
CA GLN A 146 -23.12 -24.52 21.60
C GLN A 146 -24.51 -24.45 22.26
N ALA A 147 -25.33 -23.47 21.88
CA ALA A 147 -26.70 -23.40 22.34
C ALA A 147 -27.54 -24.59 21.86
N GLN A 148 -27.38 -24.99 20.59
CA GLN A 148 -28.05 -26.14 20.00
C GLN A 148 -27.64 -27.46 20.72
N LEU A 149 -26.34 -27.63 20.98
CA LEU A 149 -25.83 -28.78 21.75
C LEU A 149 -26.47 -28.86 23.13
N LYS A 150 -26.62 -27.76 23.87
CA LYS A 150 -27.30 -27.74 25.17
C LYS A 150 -28.76 -28.19 25.08
N VAL A 151 -29.47 -27.81 23.99
CA VAL A 151 -30.83 -28.27 23.76
C VAL A 151 -30.86 -29.78 23.51
N ALA A 152 -29.94 -30.30 22.69
CA ALA A 152 -29.80 -31.74 22.45
C ALA A 152 -29.44 -32.52 23.72
N GLU A 153 -28.55 -32.00 24.55
CA GLU A 153 -28.20 -32.60 25.84
C GLU A 153 -29.38 -32.65 26.80
N ALA A 154 -30.18 -31.58 26.86
CA ALA A 154 -31.39 -31.55 27.66
C ALA A 154 -32.42 -32.59 27.18
N ALA A 155 -32.59 -32.72 25.86
CA ALA A 155 -33.47 -33.72 25.25
C ALA A 155 -32.99 -35.15 25.55
N ARG A 156 -31.66 -35.40 25.41
CA ARG A 156 -31.04 -36.69 25.78
C ARG A 156 -31.26 -37.02 27.25
N ASN A 157 -31.06 -36.05 28.15
CA ASN A 157 -31.25 -36.25 29.58
C ASN A 157 -32.71 -36.62 29.92
N LEU A 158 -33.67 -35.95 29.28
CA LEU A 158 -35.08 -36.32 29.44
C LEU A 158 -35.39 -37.73 28.94
N ALA A 159 -34.86 -38.07 27.75
CA ALA A 159 -35.03 -39.42 27.18
C ALA A 159 -34.34 -40.47 28.03
N GLU A 160 -33.18 -40.22 28.62
CA GLU A 160 -32.45 -41.12 29.53
C GLU A 160 -33.25 -41.42 30.83
N VAL A 161 -33.81 -40.37 31.44
CA VAL A 161 -34.68 -40.53 32.63
C VAL A 161 -35.90 -41.34 32.30
N THR A 162 -36.53 -41.09 31.14
CA THR A 162 -37.69 -41.85 30.70
C THR A 162 -37.34 -43.31 30.44
N TYR A 163 -36.26 -43.55 29.68
CA TYR A 163 -35.74 -44.89 29.41
C TYR A 163 -35.46 -45.67 30.70
N THR A 164 -34.76 -45.06 31.67
CA THR A 164 -34.39 -45.70 32.96
C THR A 164 -35.64 -46.06 33.82
N ARG A 165 -36.62 -45.14 33.83
CA ARG A 165 -37.90 -45.39 34.49
C ARG A 165 -38.63 -46.51 33.80
N ASP A 166 -38.78 -46.50 32.50
CA ASP A 166 -39.55 -47.49 31.75
C ASP A 166 -38.84 -48.82 31.74
N GLN A 167 -37.49 -48.86 31.77
CA GLN A 167 -36.72 -50.10 32.03
C GLN A 167 -37.09 -50.79 33.38
N THR A 168 -37.27 -50.00 34.41
CA THR A 168 -37.64 -50.47 35.72
C THR A 168 -39.09 -51.03 35.74
N LEU A 169 -40.01 -50.29 35.10
CA LEU A 169 -41.40 -50.66 34.95
C LEU A 169 -41.57 -51.94 34.10
N PHE A 170 -40.79 -52.06 33.04
CA PHE A 170 -40.77 -53.25 32.18
C PHE A 170 -40.29 -54.49 32.93
N LYS A 171 -39.23 -54.37 33.75
CA LYS A 171 -38.74 -55.46 34.59
C LYS A 171 -39.79 -55.99 35.63
N THR A 172 -40.72 -55.12 36.00
CA THR A 172 -41.84 -55.43 36.89
C THR A 172 -43.13 -55.80 36.17
N ASN A 173 -43.10 -55.95 34.84
CA ASN A 173 -44.20 -56.20 33.92
C ASN A 173 -45.37 -55.20 34.04
N VAL A 174 -45.07 -53.95 34.29
CA VAL A 174 -46.05 -52.85 34.41
C VAL A 174 -46.36 -52.22 33.07
N ILE A 175 -45.42 -52.23 32.12
CA ILE A 175 -45.56 -51.60 30.75
C ILE A 175 -45.39 -52.68 29.68
N ALA A 176 -45.90 -52.40 28.47
CA ALA A 176 -45.72 -53.23 27.29
C ALA A 176 -44.29 -53.16 26.75
N ALA A 177 -43.82 -54.21 26.06
CA ALA A 177 -42.51 -54.24 25.45
C ALA A 177 -42.36 -53.13 24.42
N GLN A 178 -43.41 -52.79 23.66
CA GLN A 178 -43.40 -51.74 22.68
C GLN A 178 -43.13 -50.36 23.29
N ASP A 179 -43.65 -50.06 24.48
CA ASP A 179 -43.42 -48.78 25.15
C ASP A 179 -41.95 -48.63 25.58
N PHE A 180 -41.37 -49.73 26.12
CA PHE A 180 -39.96 -49.79 26.48
C PHE A 180 -39.04 -49.67 25.25
N ASP A 181 -39.35 -50.37 24.13
CA ASP A 181 -38.58 -50.29 22.90
C ASP A 181 -38.63 -48.86 22.35
N THR A 182 -39.81 -48.23 22.40
CA THR A 182 -39.96 -46.82 21.97
C THR A 182 -39.09 -45.87 22.82
N ALA A 183 -39.04 -46.07 24.16
CA ALA A 183 -38.22 -45.29 25.05
C ALA A 183 -36.72 -45.51 24.80
N ALA A 184 -36.32 -46.76 24.51
CA ALA A 184 -34.95 -47.11 24.16
C ALA A 184 -34.51 -46.48 22.85
N ASP A 185 -35.35 -46.52 21.81
CA ASP A 185 -35.09 -45.91 20.50
C ASP A 185 -35.01 -44.37 20.59
N ASN A 186 -35.90 -43.77 21.36
CA ASN A 186 -35.88 -42.31 21.59
C ASN A 186 -34.59 -41.89 22.33
N TYR A 187 -34.15 -42.64 23.31
CA TYR A 187 -32.90 -42.36 24.01
C TYR A 187 -31.69 -42.54 23.08
N ALA A 188 -31.65 -43.63 22.29
CA ALA A 188 -30.59 -43.87 21.31
C ALA A 188 -30.53 -42.75 20.24
N GLY A 189 -31.69 -42.32 19.75
CA GLY A 189 -31.81 -41.21 18.81
C GLY A 189 -31.30 -39.90 19.39
N SER A 190 -31.77 -39.55 20.60
CA SER A 190 -31.33 -38.32 21.29
C SER A 190 -29.82 -38.31 21.58
N ARG A 191 -29.26 -39.45 21.95
CA ARG A 191 -27.81 -39.62 22.14
C ARG A 191 -27.05 -39.39 20.83
N SER A 192 -27.57 -39.88 19.71
CA SER A 192 -26.98 -39.69 18.39
C SER A 192 -27.00 -38.20 17.97
N THR A 193 -28.08 -37.48 18.28
CA THR A 193 -28.19 -36.05 18.05
C THR A 193 -27.11 -35.27 18.80
N VAL A 194 -26.88 -35.57 20.08
CA VAL A 194 -25.81 -34.95 20.87
C VAL A 194 -24.44 -35.16 20.22
N ILE A 195 -24.17 -36.37 19.70
CA ILE A 195 -22.89 -36.67 19.02
C ILE A 195 -22.73 -35.78 17.75
N VAL A 196 -23.79 -35.61 16.98
CA VAL A 196 -23.79 -34.78 15.77
C VAL A 196 -23.55 -33.33 16.16
N ASP A 197 -24.30 -32.79 17.11
CA ASP A 197 -24.18 -31.39 17.53
C ASP A 197 -22.80 -31.12 18.17
N GLN A 198 -22.26 -32.06 18.95
CA GLN A 198 -20.89 -31.97 19.47
C GLN A 198 -19.85 -31.94 18.36
N ALA A 199 -20.03 -32.72 17.29
CA ALA A 199 -19.11 -32.67 16.14
C ALA A 199 -19.16 -31.32 15.42
N ILE A 200 -20.32 -30.67 15.35
CA ILE A 200 -20.48 -29.32 14.79
C ILE A 200 -19.72 -28.32 15.67
N VAL A 201 -19.88 -28.38 16.99
CA VAL A 201 -19.14 -27.52 17.93
C VAL A 201 -17.63 -27.69 17.76
N ASN A 202 -17.14 -28.92 17.77
CA ASN A 202 -15.70 -29.19 17.61
C ASN A 202 -15.14 -28.67 16.29
N ARG A 203 -15.91 -28.71 15.20
CA ARG A 203 -15.53 -28.16 13.93
C ARG A 203 -15.41 -26.64 13.98
N LEU A 204 -16.35 -25.95 14.63
CA LEU A 204 -16.36 -24.51 14.77
C LEU A 204 -15.25 -24.03 15.72
N GLU A 205 -14.97 -24.73 16.78
CA GLU A 205 -13.82 -24.47 17.68
C GLU A 205 -12.49 -24.61 16.94
N ALA A 206 -12.38 -25.61 16.05
CA ALA A 206 -11.19 -25.74 15.21
C ALA A 206 -11.05 -24.56 14.21
N LEU A 207 -12.18 -24.04 13.69
CA LEU A 207 -12.16 -22.84 12.83
C LEU A 207 -11.82 -21.58 13.63
N GLU A 208 -12.34 -21.43 14.84
CA GLU A 208 -12.00 -20.34 15.75
C GLU A 208 -10.50 -20.35 16.09
N ALA A 209 -9.91 -21.52 16.33
CA ALA A 209 -8.48 -21.62 16.63
C ALA A 209 -7.58 -21.10 15.51
N PHE A 210 -8.07 -20.99 14.28
CA PHE A 210 -7.35 -20.40 13.15
C PHE A 210 -7.36 -18.87 13.14
N ASN A 211 -8.06 -18.23 14.09
CA ASN A 211 -7.97 -16.78 14.28
C ASN A 211 -6.58 -16.32 14.71
N ILE A 212 -5.75 -17.23 15.24
CA ILE A 212 -4.37 -17.00 15.67
C ILE A 212 -3.42 -17.53 14.59
N VAL A 213 -2.78 -16.62 13.88
CA VAL A 213 -1.76 -16.95 12.88
C VAL A 213 -0.43 -17.19 13.59
N ARG A 214 0.18 -18.37 13.39
CA ARG A 214 1.45 -18.76 14.03
C ARG A 214 2.54 -19.02 13.01
N ALA A 215 3.79 -18.77 13.43
CA ALA A 215 4.97 -19.11 12.64
C ALA A 215 5.13 -20.64 12.54
N PRO A 216 5.28 -21.19 11.33
CA PRO A 216 5.46 -22.65 11.14
C PRO A 216 6.89 -23.13 11.44
N PHE A 217 7.88 -22.22 11.38
CA PHE A 217 9.30 -22.52 11.63
C PHE A 217 10.00 -21.26 12.16
N ASP A 218 11.24 -21.43 12.61
CA ASP A 218 12.09 -20.32 13.06
C ASP A 218 12.58 -19.52 11.86
N GLY A 219 12.48 -18.18 11.93
CA GLY A 219 12.86 -17.34 10.81
C GLY A 219 12.73 -15.85 11.09
N ILE A 220 12.78 -15.07 10.02
CA ILE A 220 12.63 -13.61 10.04
C ILE A 220 11.42 -13.23 9.20
N VAL A 221 10.61 -12.30 9.70
CA VAL A 221 9.49 -11.74 8.94
C VAL A 221 10.04 -10.84 7.82
N THR A 222 9.81 -11.23 6.57
CA THR A 222 10.35 -10.51 5.40
C THR A 222 9.37 -9.50 4.82
N ALA A 223 8.08 -9.81 4.87
CA ALA A 223 7.02 -8.95 4.32
C ALA A 223 5.74 -9.00 5.15
N ARG A 224 4.94 -7.96 5.06
CA ARG A 224 3.62 -7.84 5.64
C ARG A 224 2.72 -7.13 4.63
N ASN A 225 1.77 -7.85 4.08
CA ASN A 225 0.91 -7.36 2.99
C ASN A 225 -0.46 -6.86 3.46
N THR A 226 -0.73 -6.92 4.78
CA THR A 226 -2.03 -6.58 5.35
C THR A 226 -1.85 -5.69 6.57
N ASP A 227 -2.70 -4.68 6.73
CA ASP A 227 -2.69 -3.76 7.87
C ASP A 227 -3.83 -4.02 8.85
N ILE A 228 -3.67 -3.50 10.09
CA ILE A 228 -4.68 -3.63 11.16
C ILE A 228 -6.00 -3.02 10.67
N GLY A 229 -7.09 -3.76 10.88
CA GLY A 229 -8.44 -3.40 10.45
C GLY A 229 -8.77 -3.79 9.01
N ALA A 230 -7.82 -4.30 8.24
CA ALA A 230 -8.09 -4.80 6.89
C ALA A 230 -8.82 -6.15 6.96
N PHE A 231 -9.72 -6.40 6.01
CA PHE A 231 -10.34 -7.70 5.82
C PHE A 231 -9.36 -8.67 5.16
N VAL A 232 -9.18 -9.83 5.79
CA VAL A 232 -8.32 -10.91 5.34
C VAL A 232 -9.22 -12.06 4.88
N PRO A 233 -9.34 -12.31 3.56
CA PRO A 233 -10.10 -13.44 3.06
C PRO A 233 -9.34 -14.76 3.25
N LEU A 234 -10.07 -15.87 3.33
CA LEU A 234 -9.52 -17.20 3.40
C LEU A 234 -8.54 -17.47 2.27
N GLY A 235 -7.34 -17.95 2.59
CA GLY A 235 -6.32 -18.27 1.58
C GLY A 235 -5.58 -17.07 1.03
N SER A 236 -5.80 -15.86 1.55
CA SER A 236 -4.95 -14.71 1.20
C SER A 236 -3.60 -14.84 1.89
N GLY A 237 -2.53 -14.92 1.09
CA GLY A 237 -1.16 -14.90 1.57
C GLY A 237 -0.72 -13.48 1.91
N THR A 238 0.02 -13.41 2.98
CA THR A 238 0.75 -12.19 3.35
C THR A 238 2.13 -12.19 2.71
#